data_7ec94a6e47f1ffff2cac84506c5c950d
#
_entry.id   7ec94a6e47f1ffff2cac84506c5c950d
#
_cell.length_a   1.000
_cell.length_b   1.000
_cell.length_c   1.000
_cell.angle_alpha   90.00
_cell.angle_beta   90.00
_cell.angle_gamma   90.00
#
_symmetry.space_group_name_H-M   'P 1'
#
loop_
_entity.id
_entity.type
_entity.pdbx_description
1 polymer ?
#
loop_
_entity_poly.entity_id
_entity_poly.type
_entity_poly.pdbx_seq_one_letter_code
_entity_poly.pdbx_strand_id
1 'polypeptide(L)'
;EHPIAALFLDMGLGKTITTLTAIHNLMFNLFAVRKVLIIAPLRVARDTWSAEIEKWEHLKPLQYSVVVGTVEERLAALKKPADLYIINRENIDWLVNNTKFDYDMVVIDELSSFKSHQSKRFKALMKVRPKVKRIVGLTGTPASNGLMDLWAEFRLLDMGQRLGRFIGQYRNAYFKPDKQNGYLVYSYKPLPDAERQIYEKIADITVSMKAVDHLHMPELLSNEYPVQLSDTEQETYKRFKSELILEMQDTEITAANAASLSNKLSQLANGAVYDDTGAVIPIHNRKLDALEDLIEAANGKPVLVAYWFKHDLERIQERLRKLKVSYQEIQSSDSIQNWNAGKLQVGLLHPAAAGHGLNLQAGGSHLIWFGLTWSLELYQQTNARLWRQGQQSETVVIQHLITKGTIDERILKALTRKEQTQTALMTAVRAEIVREENA
;
A
#
# COMPACT_ATOMS: atom_id res chain seq x y z
N GLU A 1 7.32 25.40 9.62
CA GLU A 1 6.40 26.33 10.31
C GLU A 1 5.27 25.58 10.99
N HIS A 2 4.56 24.65 10.33
CA HIS A 2 3.45 23.91 10.94
C HIS A 2 3.95 22.74 11.80
N PRO A 3 3.45 22.63 13.06
CA PRO A 3 3.83 21.51 13.93
C PRO A 3 3.17 20.18 13.54
N ILE A 4 2.12 20.24 12.73
CA ILE A 4 1.38 19.08 12.20
C ILE A 4 1.36 19.20 10.69
N ALA A 5 1.71 18.13 9.98
CA ALA A 5 1.65 18.09 8.52
C ALA A 5 1.26 16.69 8.01
N ALA A 6 0.46 16.67 6.96
CA ALA A 6 0.16 15.50 6.16
C ALA A 6 0.73 15.68 4.75
N LEU A 7 1.63 14.79 4.32
CA LEU A 7 2.21 14.82 2.97
C LEU A 7 1.59 13.69 2.13
N PHE A 8 0.62 14.07 1.31
CA PHE A 8 -0.08 13.20 0.36
C PHE A 8 0.62 13.28 -0.99
N LEU A 9 1.80 12.71 -1.04
CA LEU A 9 2.65 12.76 -2.22
C LEU A 9 2.70 11.38 -2.88
N ASP A 10 2.56 11.34 -4.19
CA ASP A 10 2.73 10.11 -4.95
C ASP A 10 4.12 9.50 -4.72
N MET A 11 4.28 8.24 -5.13
CA MET A 11 5.55 7.56 -5.04
C MET A 11 6.58 8.23 -5.96
N GLY A 12 7.81 8.37 -5.45
CA GLY A 12 8.89 9.02 -6.20
C GLY A 12 9.02 10.53 -6.00
N LEU A 13 8.05 11.21 -5.36
CA LEU A 13 8.09 12.65 -5.07
C LEU A 13 8.97 13.03 -3.85
N GLY A 14 9.89 12.16 -3.44
CA GLY A 14 10.91 12.50 -2.45
C GLY A 14 10.41 12.68 -1.02
N LYS A 15 9.31 12.02 -0.60
CA LYS A 15 8.80 12.11 0.78
C LYS A 15 9.87 11.96 1.85
N THR A 16 10.72 10.95 1.72
CA THR A 16 11.77 10.61 2.70
C THR A 16 12.82 11.70 2.78
N ILE A 17 13.41 12.12 1.66
CA ILE A 17 14.44 13.16 1.63
C ILE A 17 13.92 14.52 2.09
N THR A 18 12.72 14.91 1.66
CA THR A 18 12.09 16.17 2.09
C THR A 18 11.88 16.18 3.62
N THR A 19 11.40 15.06 4.16
CA THR A 19 11.18 14.93 5.61
C THR A 19 12.50 14.94 6.38
N LEU A 20 13.52 14.23 5.93
CA LEU A 20 14.85 14.22 6.55
C LEU A 20 15.51 15.62 6.49
N THR A 21 15.40 16.32 5.38
CA THR A 21 15.89 17.71 5.24
C THR A 21 15.16 18.66 6.21
N ALA A 22 13.84 18.50 6.35
CA ALA A 22 13.07 19.28 7.33
C ALA A 22 13.49 18.95 8.78
N ILE A 23 13.71 17.68 9.11
CA ILE A 23 14.24 17.27 10.43
C ILE A 23 15.60 17.88 10.69
N HIS A 24 16.54 17.75 9.73
CA HIS A 24 17.86 18.35 9.82
C HIS A 24 17.78 19.86 10.12
N ASN A 25 16.95 20.59 9.38
CA ASN A 25 16.75 22.02 9.59
C ASN A 25 16.14 22.34 10.97
N LEU A 26 15.16 21.56 11.42
CA LEU A 26 14.55 21.71 12.74
C LEU A 26 15.54 21.44 13.89
N MET A 27 16.48 20.51 13.71
CA MET A 27 17.46 20.13 14.74
C MET A 27 18.64 21.08 14.78
N PHE A 28 19.28 21.34 13.64
CA PHE A 28 20.60 22.00 13.60
C PHE A 28 20.52 23.51 13.32
N ASN A 29 19.47 23.98 12.63
CA ASN A 29 19.33 25.39 12.32
C ASN A 29 18.35 26.10 13.26
N LEU A 30 17.24 25.45 13.60
CA LEU A 30 16.17 26.05 14.40
C LEU A 30 16.17 25.60 15.87
N PHE A 31 16.90 24.54 16.20
CA PHE A 31 17.00 23.95 17.56
C PHE A 31 15.62 23.65 18.18
N ALA A 32 14.63 23.37 17.33
CA ALA A 32 13.23 23.16 17.71
C ALA A 32 12.91 21.70 18.06
N VAL A 33 13.77 20.77 17.67
CA VAL A 33 13.61 19.32 17.86
C VAL A 33 14.96 18.72 18.26
N ARG A 34 14.97 17.78 19.19
CA ARG A 34 16.16 17.06 19.65
C ARG A 34 16.11 15.57 19.39
N LYS A 35 14.91 14.98 19.39
CA LYS A 35 14.75 13.54 19.29
C LYS A 35 13.53 13.21 18.45
N VAL A 36 13.70 12.43 17.39
CA VAL A 36 12.68 12.07 16.42
C VAL A 36 12.44 10.57 16.42
N LEU A 37 11.17 10.17 16.40
CA LEU A 37 10.74 8.80 16.14
C LEU A 37 10.18 8.71 14.74
N ILE A 38 10.75 7.82 13.91
CA ILE A 38 10.26 7.50 12.58
C ILE A 38 9.60 6.11 12.64
N ILE A 39 8.32 6.05 12.31
CA ILE A 39 7.50 4.84 12.30
C ILE A 39 7.25 4.46 10.85
N ALA A 40 7.71 3.28 10.41
CA ALA A 40 7.63 2.84 9.03
C ALA A 40 7.28 1.35 8.91
N PRO A 41 6.92 0.83 7.73
CA PRO A 41 6.89 -0.60 7.47
C PRO A 41 8.27 -1.24 7.72
N LEU A 42 8.32 -2.50 8.18
CA LEU A 42 9.54 -3.17 8.65
C LEU A 42 10.75 -3.00 7.70
N ARG A 43 10.57 -3.24 6.42
CA ARG A 43 11.65 -3.16 5.43
C ARG A 43 12.11 -1.71 5.22
N VAL A 44 11.16 -0.78 5.17
CA VAL A 44 11.46 0.66 5.05
C VAL A 44 12.19 1.17 6.29
N ALA A 45 11.77 0.73 7.47
CA ALA A 45 12.42 1.06 8.74
C ALA A 45 13.85 0.52 8.81
N ARG A 46 14.09 -0.68 8.27
CA ARG A 46 15.39 -1.32 8.31
C ARG A 46 16.38 -0.74 7.29
N ASP A 47 15.91 -0.49 6.05
CA ASP A 47 16.80 -0.32 4.91
C ASP A 47 16.68 1.07 4.24
N THR A 48 15.48 1.66 4.15
CA THR A 48 15.24 2.83 3.28
C THR A 48 15.68 4.15 3.93
N TRP A 49 15.25 4.39 5.16
CA TRP A 49 15.55 5.66 5.85
C TRP A 49 17.05 5.83 6.11
N SER A 50 17.74 4.77 6.54
CA SER A 50 19.18 4.77 6.74
C SER A 50 19.95 5.02 5.44
N ALA A 51 19.57 4.33 4.36
CA ALA A 51 20.20 4.50 3.06
C ALA A 51 20.01 5.94 2.51
N GLU A 52 18.86 6.57 2.73
CA GLU A 52 18.65 7.97 2.33
C GLU A 52 19.50 8.94 3.18
N ILE A 53 19.69 8.70 4.47
CA ILE A 53 20.59 9.53 5.31
C ILE A 53 22.04 9.45 4.80
N GLU A 54 22.51 8.25 4.49
CA GLU A 54 23.88 8.03 4.01
C GLU A 54 24.13 8.58 2.60
N LYS A 55 23.11 8.62 1.76
CA LYS A 55 23.17 9.07 0.38
C LYS A 55 23.40 10.59 0.23
N TRP A 56 22.83 11.39 1.12
CA TRP A 56 22.82 12.83 0.99
C TRP A 56 23.83 13.51 1.93
N GLU A 57 24.75 14.30 1.39
CA GLU A 57 25.85 14.95 2.14
C GLU A 57 25.35 15.77 3.33
N HIS A 58 24.30 16.57 3.14
CA HIS A 58 23.76 17.43 4.20
C HIS A 58 23.06 16.66 5.33
N LEU A 59 22.75 15.37 5.14
CA LEU A 59 22.11 14.54 6.15
C LEU A 59 23.11 13.71 6.98
N LYS A 60 24.36 13.60 6.58
CA LYS A 60 25.41 12.85 7.30
C LYS A 60 25.59 13.23 8.77
N PRO A 61 25.35 14.49 9.21
CA PRO A 61 25.41 14.82 10.63
C PRO A 61 24.34 14.14 11.49
N LEU A 62 23.22 13.68 10.89
CA LEU A 62 22.13 13.02 11.60
C LEU A 62 22.56 11.64 12.11
N GLN A 63 22.58 11.45 13.41
CA GLN A 63 22.82 10.15 14.03
C GLN A 63 21.50 9.37 14.12
N TYR A 64 21.49 8.12 13.66
CA TYR A 64 20.30 7.29 13.68
C TYR A 64 20.52 5.93 14.36
N SER A 65 19.42 5.37 14.86
CA SER A 65 19.36 4.01 15.40
C SER A 65 18.14 3.27 14.87
N VAL A 66 18.35 2.08 14.28
CA VAL A 66 17.29 1.24 13.73
C VAL A 66 16.81 0.26 14.80
N VAL A 67 15.55 0.41 15.23
CA VAL A 67 14.92 -0.29 16.37
C VAL A 67 14.02 -1.41 15.83
N VAL A 68 14.63 -2.48 15.33
CA VAL A 68 13.94 -3.64 14.76
C VAL A 68 14.54 -4.95 15.30
N GLY A 69 13.95 -6.10 14.98
CA GLY A 69 14.42 -7.41 15.40
C GLY A 69 13.84 -7.89 16.74
N THR A 70 14.61 -8.67 17.50
CA THR A 70 14.20 -9.23 18.81
C THR A 70 14.04 -8.11 19.87
N VAL A 71 13.48 -8.45 21.01
CA VAL A 71 13.34 -7.49 22.14
C VAL A 71 14.70 -6.98 22.59
N GLU A 72 15.69 -7.86 22.69
CA GLU A 72 17.07 -7.56 23.11
C GLU A 72 17.74 -6.59 22.11
N GLU A 73 17.61 -6.86 20.82
CA GLU A 73 18.17 -6.01 19.77
C GLU A 73 17.53 -4.61 19.79
N ARG A 74 16.21 -4.53 19.96
CA ARG A 74 15.48 -3.26 20.06
C ARG A 74 15.90 -2.46 21.31
N LEU A 75 16.04 -3.11 22.46
CA LEU A 75 16.52 -2.46 23.69
C LEU A 75 17.97 -1.97 23.54
N ALA A 76 18.83 -2.76 22.89
CA ALA A 76 20.20 -2.35 22.58
C ALA A 76 20.23 -1.13 21.64
N ALA A 77 19.38 -1.12 20.61
CA ALA A 77 19.25 -0.01 19.68
C ALA A 77 18.73 1.27 20.36
N LEU A 78 17.78 1.16 21.29
CA LEU A 78 17.25 2.31 22.05
C LEU A 78 18.26 2.92 23.04
N LYS A 79 19.25 2.15 23.48
CA LYS A 79 20.34 2.65 24.36
C LYS A 79 21.42 3.43 23.60
N LYS A 80 21.52 3.27 22.29
CA LYS A 80 22.46 4.03 21.47
C LYS A 80 22.05 5.50 21.44
N PRO A 81 22.94 6.45 21.71
CA PRO A 81 22.65 7.86 21.48
C PRO A 81 22.38 8.10 19.99
N ALA A 82 21.25 8.69 19.67
CA ALA A 82 20.88 9.02 18.31
C ALA A 82 19.86 10.17 18.28
N ASP A 83 19.84 10.89 17.18
CA ASP A 83 18.88 11.94 16.87
C ASP A 83 17.55 11.34 16.37
N LEU A 84 17.68 10.27 15.55
CA LEU A 84 16.57 9.59 14.91
C LEU A 84 16.50 8.13 15.39
N TYR A 85 15.34 7.71 15.83
CA TYR A 85 15.02 6.31 16.12
C TYR A 85 14.00 5.82 15.11
N ILE A 86 14.35 4.78 14.36
CA ILE A 86 13.56 4.26 13.25
C ILE A 86 12.99 2.90 13.66
N ILE A 87 11.68 2.79 13.77
CA ILE A 87 11.01 1.59 14.26
C ILE A 87 9.95 1.11 13.28
N ASN A 88 9.74 -0.20 13.20
CA ASN A 88 8.63 -0.72 12.43
C ASN A 88 7.28 -0.55 13.18
N ARG A 89 6.24 -0.23 12.40
CA ARG A 89 4.90 0.10 12.91
C ARG A 89 4.27 -0.99 13.80
N GLU A 90 4.63 -2.26 13.60
CA GLU A 90 4.16 -3.40 14.39
C GLU A 90 4.66 -3.36 15.83
N ASN A 91 5.82 -2.72 16.07
CA ASN A 91 6.46 -2.62 17.38
C ASN A 91 6.08 -1.37 18.19
N ILE A 92 5.19 -0.51 17.69
CA ILE A 92 4.79 0.72 18.39
C ILE A 92 4.08 0.43 19.72
N ASP A 93 3.20 -0.57 19.75
CA ASP A 93 2.54 -0.96 21.01
C ASP A 93 3.56 -1.43 22.06
N TRP A 94 4.54 -2.22 21.65
CA TRP A 94 5.64 -2.63 22.53
C TRP A 94 6.46 -1.41 23.00
N LEU A 95 6.86 -0.51 22.12
CA LEU A 95 7.67 0.68 22.47
C LEU A 95 6.96 1.52 23.53
N VAL A 96 5.70 1.84 23.29
CA VAL A 96 4.91 2.72 24.18
C VAL A 96 4.66 2.10 25.56
N ASN A 97 4.48 0.78 25.65
CA ASN A 97 4.16 0.10 26.90
C ASN A 97 5.40 -0.33 27.69
N ASN A 98 6.58 -0.46 27.07
CA ASN A 98 7.77 -1.01 27.71
C ASN A 98 8.95 -0.03 27.83
N THR A 99 8.82 1.18 27.27
CA THR A 99 9.91 2.17 27.30
C THR A 99 9.41 3.57 27.65
N LYS A 100 10.34 4.45 28.04
CA LYS A 100 10.02 5.86 28.20
C LYS A 100 9.84 6.51 26.84
N PHE A 101 8.67 7.09 26.59
CA PHE A 101 8.39 7.82 25.36
C PHE A 101 8.79 9.30 25.54
N ASP A 102 9.89 9.71 24.95
CA ASP A 102 10.49 11.06 25.08
C ASP A 102 10.94 11.62 23.72
N TYR A 103 10.09 11.52 22.72
CA TYR A 103 10.34 12.05 21.37
C TYR A 103 9.63 13.39 21.17
N ASP A 104 10.36 14.40 20.69
CA ASP A 104 9.80 15.72 20.37
C ASP A 104 8.97 15.70 19.09
N MET A 105 9.38 14.87 18.13
CA MET A 105 8.73 14.75 16.84
C MET A 105 8.50 13.27 16.48
N VAL A 106 7.37 13.02 15.84
CA VAL A 106 7.03 11.71 15.28
C VAL A 106 6.77 11.85 13.77
N VAL A 107 7.37 10.97 12.99
CA VAL A 107 7.09 10.79 11.56
C VAL A 107 6.42 9.44 11.37
N ILE A 108 5.29 9.42 10.68
CA ILE A 108 4.57 8.19 10.32
C ILE A 108 4.70 8.00 8.83
N ASP A 109 5.57 7.08 8.42
CA ASP A 109 5.69 6.66 7.04
C ASP A 109 4.61 5.60 6.74
N GLU A 110 3.86 5.81 5.68
CA GLU A 110 2.63 5.10 5.33
C GLU A 110 1.52 5.31 6.37
N LEU A 111 1.07 6.58 6.49
CA LEU A 111 0.01 7.01 7.41
C LEU A 111 -1.28 6.19 7.24
N SER A 112 -1.62 5.79 6.01
CA SER A 112 -2.75 4.92 5.66
C SER A 112 -2.75 3.60 6.45
N SER A 113 -1.61 3.16 6.98
CA SER A 113 -1.53 1.99 7.85
C SER A 113 -2.18 2.17 9.22
N PHE A 114 -2.51 3.41 9.62
CA PHE A 114 -3.18 3.77 10.88
C PHE A 114 -4.68 4.07 10.73
N LYS A 115 -5.28 3.77 9.58
CA LYS A 115 -6.70 3.97 9.28
C LYS A 115 -7.69 3.24 10.21
N SER A 116 -7.25 2.19 10.92
CA SER A 116 -8.08 1.50 11.92
C SER A 116 -7.81 2.03 13.33
N HIS A 117 -8.75 2.83 13.86
CA HIS A 117 -8.69 3.36 15.23
C HIS A 117 -8.80 2.27 16.33
N GLN A 118 -9.23 1.07 15.97
CA GLN A 118 -9.31 -0.06 16.91
C GLN A 118 -7.99 -0.83 17.03
N SER A 119 -7.04 -0.62 16.11
CA SER A 119 -5.77 -1.33 16.11
C SER A 119 -4.93 -1.00 17.35
N LYS A 120 -4.16 -1.99 17.83
CA LYS A 120 -3.26 -1.82 19.00
C LYS A 120 -2.27 -0.68 18.78
N ARG A 121 -1.66 -0.59 17.60
CA ARG A 121 -0.70 0.45 17.23
C ARG A 121 -1.32 1.87 17.27
N PHE A 122 -2.54 2.04 16.76
CA PHE A 122 -3.25 3.31 16.82
C PHE A 122 -3.51 3.72 18.29
N LYS A 123 -4.08 2.82 19.10
CA LYS A 123 -4.37 3.07 20.52
C LYS A 123 -3.11 3.40 21.31
N ALA A 124 -2.02 2.68 21.06
CA ALA A 124 -0.73 2.93 21.71
C ALA A 124 -0.18 4.31 21.37
N LEU A 125 -0.16 4.68 20.08
CA LEU A 125 0.36 5.98 19.69
C LEU A 125 -0.53 7.13 20.18
N MET A 126 -1.86 6.95 20.21
CA MET A 126 -2.79 7.92 20.79
C MET A 126 -2.55 8.19 22.29
N LYS A 127 -2.10 7.21 23.09
CA LYS A 127 -1.76 7.42 24.51
C LYS A 127 -0.62 8.43 24.69
N VAL A 128 0.35 8.42 23.79
CA VAL A 128 1.54 9.28 23.87
C VAL A 128 1.47 10.51 22.98
N ARG A 129 0.47 10.58 22.08
CA ARG A 129 0.30 11.70 21.16
C ARG A 129 0.30 13.10 21.84
N PRO A 130 -0.32 13.29 23.03
CA PRO A 130 -0.27 14.59 23.71
C PRO A 130 1.14 15.05 24.12
N LYS A 131 2.12 14.16 24.19
CA LYS A 131 3.52 14.47 24.51
C LYS A 131 4.33 14.88 23.27
N VAL A 132 3.82 14.62 22.08
CA VAL A 132 4.49 14.86 20.80
C VAL A 132 4.22 16.30 20.36
N LYS A 133 5.27 17.11 20.24
CA LYS A 133 5.19 18.51 19.82
C LYS A 133 4.93 18.65 18.31
N ARG A 134 5.61 17.81 17.51
CA ARG A 134 5.50 17.82 16.04
C ARG A 134 5.19 16.44 15.51
N ILE A 135 4.29 16.36 14.51
CA ILE A 135 3.94 15.10 13.85
C ILE A 135 3.79 15.31 12.35
N VAL A 136 4.33 14.38 11.60
CA VAL A 136 4.23 14.36 10.14
C VAL A 136 3.73 12.98 9.70
N GLY A 137 2.67 12.96 8.91
CA GLY A 137 2.16 11.76 8.27
C GLY A 137 2.49 11.76 6.78
N LEU A 138 3.06 10.68 6.28
CA LEU A 138 3.44 10.49 4.88
C LEU A 138 2.59 9.38 4.28
N THR A 139 1.98 9.61 3.12
CA THR A 139 1.31 8.54 2.35
C THR A 139 1.17 8.95 0.89
N GLY A 140 1.18 7.96 -0.01
CA GLY A 140 0.76 8.12 -1.40
C GLY A 140 -0.71 7.77 -1.63
N THR A 141 -1.37 7.14 -0.63
CA THR A 141 -2.72 6.57 -0.76
C THR A 141 -3.62 6.93 0.44
N PRO A 142 -3.93 8.23 0.67
CA PRO A 142 -4.57 8.68 1.91
C PRO A 142 -5.96 8.07 2.16
N ALA A 143 -6.75 7.84 1.13
CA ALA A 143 -8.13 7.33 1.23
C ALA A 143 -8.29 6.01 0.49
N SER A 144 -7.41 5.04 0.74
CA SER A 144 -7.34 3.77 -0.02
C SER A 144 -8.63 2.95 0.00
N ASN A 145 -9.43 3.03 1.08
CA ASN A 145 -10.75 2.39 1.18
C ASN A 145 -11.91 3.41 1.22
N GLY A 146 -11.62 4.67 0.92
CA GLY A 146 -12.59 5.76 0.91
C GLY A 146 -12.41 6.77 2.04
N LEU A 147 -13.25 7.81 2.04
CA LEU A 147 -13.15 8.96 2.94
C LEU A 147 -13.21 8.61 4.44
N MET A 148 -13.77 7.44 4.79
CA MET A 148 -13.86 6.99 6.18
C MET A 148 -12.47 6.76 6.82
N ASP A 149 -11.47 6.40 6.03
CA ASP A 149 -10.10 6.16 6.51
C ASP A 149 -9.47 7.43 7.09
N LEU A 150 -9.77 8.59 6.49
CA LEU A 150 -9.18 9.88 6.86
C LEU A 150 -9.45 10.27 8.32
N TRP A 151 -10.59 9.85 8.89
CA TRP A 151 -10.86 10.21 10.29
C TRP A 151 -9.79 9.70 11.26
N ALA A 152 -9.40 8.43 11.14
CA ALA A 152 -8.41 7.85 12.03
C ALA A 152 -7.02 8.46 11.81
N GLU A 153 -6.65 8.71 10.57
CA GLU A 153 -5.39 9.34 10.19
C GLU A 153 -5.27 10.75 10.79
N PHE A 154 -6.27 11.60 10.57
CA PHE A 154 -6.28 12.96 11.11
C PHE A 154 -6.52 12.99 12.62
N ARG A 155 -7.31 12.05 13.17
CA ARG A 155 -7.44 11.89 14.62
C ARG A 155 -6.10 11.66 15.30
N LEU A 156 -5.19 10.94 14.64
CA LEU A 156 -3.84 10.72 15.12
C LEU A 156 -2.96 11.96 14.94
N LEU A 157 -3.06 12.67 13.82
CA LEU A 157 -2.27 13.86 13.54
C LEU A 157 -2.63 15.03 14.46
N ASP A 158 -3.90 15.42 14.53
CA ASP A 158 -4.36 16.65 15.20
C ASP A 158 -5.24 16.43 16.44
N MET A 159 -5.35 15.19 16.90
CA MET A 159 -6.20 14.79 18.03
C MET A 159 -7.69 15.09 17.84
N GLY A 160 -8.14 15.18 16.59
CA GLY A 160 -9.53 15.39 16.18
C GLY A 160 -9.96 16.84 16.16
N GLN A 161 -9.05 17.78 15.99
CA GLN A 161 -9.38 19.21 15.87
C GLN A 161 -10.18 19.49 14.58
N ARG A 162 -9.84 18.82 13.46
CA ARG A 162 -10.47 19.06 12.16
C ARG A 162 -11.66 18.15 11.87
N LEU A 163 -11.47 16.84 12.03
CA LEU A 163 -12.47 15.84 11.66
C LEU A 163 -13.28 15.28 12.84
N GLY A 164 -13.13 15.87 14.03
CA GLY A 164 -13.84 15.48 15.24
C GLY A 164 -13.11 14.43 16.10
N ARG A 165 -13.36 14.50 17.41
CA ARG A 165 -12.70 13.63 18.42
C ARG A 165 -13.22 12.20 18.38
N PHE A 166 -14.48 12.00 17.98
CA PHE A 166 -15.17 10.73 17.99
C PHE A 166 -15.66 10.37 16.60
N ILE A 167 -15.48 9.10 16.19
CA ILE A 167 -15.89 8.62 14.88
C ILE A 167 -17.39 8.81 14.61
N GLY A 168 -18.22 8.77 15.67
CA GLY A 168 -19.66 9.05 15.57
C GLY A 168 -19.95 10.46 15.05
N GLN A 169 -19.20 11.47 15.52
CA GLN A 169 -19.31 12.86 15.04
C GLN A 169 -18.99 12.96 13.54
N TYR A 170 -17.91 12.32 13.13
CA TYR A 170 -17.48 12.29 11.73
C TYR A 170 -18.52 11.58 10.83
N ARG A 171 -19.03 10.43 11.28
CA ARG A 171 -20.08 9.68 10.55
C ARG A 171 -21.34 10.50 10.40
N ASN A 172 -21.83 11.10 11.49
CA ASN A 172 -23.06 11.91 11.45
C ASN A 172 -22.93 13.18 10.61
N ALA A 173 -21.72 13.77 10.54
CA ALA A 173 -21.50 15.00 9.78
C ALA A 173 -21.38 14.75 8.26
N TYR A 174 -20.77 13.62 7.86
CA TYR A 174 -20.35 13.42 6.47
C TYR A 174 -20.91 12.17 5.80
N PHE A 175 -21.61 11.30 6.53
CA PHE A 175 -22.08 10.02 6.00
C PHE A 175 -23.50 9.73 6.43
N LYS A 176 -24.15 8.85 5.64
CA LYS A 176 -25.41 8.19 6.02
C LYS A 176 -25.24 6.67 6.02
N PRO A 177 -26.02 5.94 6.83
CA PRO A 177 -26.06 4.48 6.75
C PRO A 177 -26.40 4.03 5.33
N ASP A 178 -25.69 3.00 4.85
CA ASP A 178 -25.90 2.42 3.52
C ASP A 178 -26.49 1.01 3.66
N LYS A 179 -25.79 0.12 4.38
CA LYS A 179 -26.29 -1.22 4.71
C LYS A 179 -26.46 -1.35 6.22
N GLN A 180 -27.68 -1.69 6.64
CA GLN A 180 -28.00 -1.85 8.05
C GLN A 180 -28.98 -3.00 8.29
N ASN A 181 -28.92 -3.62 9.46
CA ASN A 181 -29.92 -4.56 9.95
C ASN A 181 -30.34 -4.10 11.37
N GLY A 182 -31.57 -3.59 11.49
CA GLY A 182 -32.03 -2.94 12.68
C GLY A 182 -31.13 -1.76 13.09
N TYR A 183 -30.55 -1.81 14.27
CA TYR A 183 -29.65 -0.77 14.81
C TYR A 183 -28.18 -0.97 14.37
N LEU A 184 -27.83 -2.09 13.75
CA LEU A 184 -26.46 -2.39 13.35
C LEU A 184 -26.17 -1.91 11.93
N VAL A 185 -25.29 -0.90 11.81
CA VAL A 185 -24.88 -0.34 10.52
C VAL A 185 -23.59 -1.01 10.07
N TYR A 186 -23.60 -1.67 8.91
CA TYR A 186 -22.45 -2.39 8.33
C TYR A 186 -21.62 -1.53 7.39
N SER A 187 -22.26 -0.57 6.69
CA SER A 187 -21.56 0.34 5.79
C SER A 187 -22.16 1.74 5.81
N TYR A 188 -21.33 2.71 5.43
CA TYR A 188 -21.70 4.12 5.36
C TYR A 188 -21.41 4.65 3.96
N LYS A 189 -22.28 5.51 3.44
CA LYS A 189 -22.13 6.22 2.17
C LYS A 189 -21.93 7.71 2.43
N PRO A 190 -20.98 8.39 1.76
CA PRO A 190 -20.81 9.82 1.90
C PRO A 190 -22.10 10.60 1.55
N LEU A 191 -22.35 11.66 2.27
CA LEU A 191 -23.39 12.66 1.94
C LEU A 191 -22.96 13.45 0.69
N PRO A 192 -23.88 14.07 -0.04
CA PRO A 192 -23.53 15.05 -1.06
C PRO A 192 -22.59 16.10 -0.47
N ASP A 193 -21.57 16.51 -1.22
CA ASP A 193 -20.52 17.48 -0.79
C ASP A 193 -19.63 17.08 0.39
N ALA A 194 -19.79 15.91 1.00
CA ALA A 194 -18.98 15.47 2.13
C ALA A 194 -17.48 15.44 1.79
N GLU A 195 -17.15 15.03 0.60
CA GLU A 195 -15.77 14.99 0.11
C GLU A 195 -15.14 16.39 0.12
N ARG A 196 -15.78 17.37 -0.52
CA ARG A 196 -15.32 18.76 -0.53
C ARG A 196 -15.15 19.34 0.86
N GLN A 197 -16.15 19.15 1.74
CA GLN A 197 -16.11 19.66 3.10
C GLN A 197 -14.98 19.06 3.96
N ILE A 198 -14.70 17.75 3.79
CA ILE A 198 -13.60 17.08 4.47
C ILE A 198 -12.27 17.66 4.00
N TYR A 199 -12.10 17.85 2.69
CA TYR A 199 -10.85 18.36 2.13
C TYR A 199 -10.57 19.80 2.54
N GLU A 200 -11.58 20.68 2.52
CA GLU A 200 -11.48 22.05 3.02
C GLU A 200 -11.00 22.10 4.47
N LYS A 201 -11.47 21.17 5.31
CA LYS A 201 -11.07 21.12 6.73
C LYS A 201 -9.65 20.67 6.99
N ILE A 202 -9.06 19.89 6.10
CA ILE A 202 -7.71 19.34 6.28
C ILE A 202 -6.66 20.08 5.45
N ALA A 203 -7.07 20.98 4.57
CA ALA A 203 -6.22 21.63 3.60
C ALA A 203 -5.05 22.40 4.21
N ASP A 204 -5.28 23.07 5.35
CA ASP A 204 -4.29 23.91 6.04
C ASP A 204 -3.06 23.17 6.58
N ILE A 205 -3.15 21.85 6.76
CA ILE A 205 -2.04 20.99 7.21
C ILE A 205 -1.65 19.91 6.20
N THR A 206 -2.25 19.94 5.01
CA THR A 206 -2.06 18.89 4.00
C THR A 206 -1.39 19.45 2.75
N VAL A 207 -0.27 18.85 2.36
CA VAL A 207 0.36 19.08 1.05
C VAL A 207 0.09 17.88 0.17
N SER A 208 -0.47 18.12 -1.01
CA SER A 208 -0.81 17.07 -1.97
C SER A 208 -0.17 17.32 -3.32
N MET A 209 0.53 16.31 -3.88
CA MET A 209 1.17 16.39 -5.19
C MET A 209 1.09 15.06 -5.92
N LYS A 210 0.83 15.09 -7.23
CA LYS A 210 0.89 13.92 -8.10
C LYS A 210 2.19 13.89 -8.88
N ALA A 211 2.76 12.70 -9.04
CA ALA A 211 4.00 12.51 -9.79
C ALA A 211 3.88 12.98 -11.26
N VAL A 212 2.74 12.68 -11.90
CA VAL A 212 2.49 13.05 -13.31
C VAL A 212 2.48 14.56 -13.59
N ASP A 213 2.25 15.39 -12.57
CA ASP A 213 2.20 16.84 -12.75
C ASP A 213 3.58 17.50 -12.57
N HIS A 214 4.55 16.80 -11.98
CA HIS A 214 5.83 17.38 -11.58
C HIS A 214 7.05 16.62 -12.09
N LEU A 215 6.89 15.38 -12.52
CA LEU A 215 7.98 14.50 -12.96
C LEU A 215 7.77 14.07 -14.40
N HIS A 216 8.87 13.85 -15.11
CA HIS A 216 8.82 13.19 -16.41
C HIS A 216 8.53 11.69 -16.16
N MET A 217 7.27 11.31 -16.34
CA MET A 217 6.81 9.94 -16.18
C MET A 217 6.72 9.25 -17.54
N PRO A 218 7.04 7.95 -17.63
CA PRO A 218 6.80 7.18 -18.85
C PRO A 218 5.30 7.11 -19.14
N GLU A 219 4.94 6.92 -20.42
CA GLU A 219 3.57 6.62 -20.80
C GLU A 219 3.12 5.31 -20.11
N LEU A 220 1.89 5.29 -19.61
CA LEU A 220 1.30 4.11 -18.99
C LEU A 220 0.27 3.49 -19.92
N LEU A 221 0.54 2.27 -20.39
CA LEU A 221 -0.41 1.43 -21.08
C LEU A 221 -0.92 0.35 -20.12
N SER A 222 -2.17 0.50 -19.69
CA SER A 222 -2.81 -0.45 -18.77
C SER A 222 -3.97 -1.16 -19.46
N ASN A 223 -3.85 -2.46 -19.67
CA ASN A 223 -4.76 -3.26 -20.46
C ASN A 223 -5.28 -4.49 -19.70
N GLU A 224 -6.52 -4.88 -20.01
CA GLU A 224 -7.04 -6.20 -19.66
C GLU A 224 -6.62 -7.22 -20.71
N TYR A 225 -6.14 -8.37 -20.28
CA TYR A 225 -5.96 -9.55 -21.12
C TYR A 225 -7.04 -10.57 -20.76
N PRO A 226 -8.07 -10.75 -21.61
CA PRO A 226 -9.19 -11.63 -21.30
C PRO A 226 -8.77 -13.10 -21.38
N VAL A 227 -9.01 -13.84 -20.31
CA VAL A 227 -8.79 -15.28 -20.22
C VAL A 227 -10.14 -15.98 -20.28
N GLN A 228 -10.33 -16.82 -21.29
CA GLN A 228 -11.58 -17.57 -21.50
C GLN A 228 -11.49 -18.97 -20.89
N LEU A 229 -12.48 -19.33 -20.10
CA LEU A 229 -12.69 -20.71 -19.65
C LEU A 229 -13.44 -21.49 -20.71
N SER A 230 -13.18 -22.80 -20.82
CA SER A 230 -14.07 -23.70 -21.58
C SER A 230 -15.44 -23.81 -20.88
N ASP A 231 -16.44 -24.31 -21.59
CA ASP A 231 -17.78 -24.48 -21.02
C ASP A 231 -17.77 -25.34 -19.76
N THR A 232 -17.01 -26.42 -19.75
CA THR A 232 -16.85 -27.32 -18.59
C THR A 232 -16.12 -26.67 -17.41
N GLU A 233 -15.10 -25.85 -17.67
CA GLU A 233 -14.39 -25.08 -16.63
C GLU A 233 -15.28 -23.99 -16.05
N GLN A 234 -16.11 -23.34 -16.89
CA GLN A 234 -17.07 -22.34 -16.48
C GLN A 234 -18.22 -22.93 -15.64
N GLU A 235 -18.71 -24.11 -16.01
CA GLU A 235 -19.70 -24.86 -15.22
C GLU A 235 -19.11 -25.25 -13.85
N THR A 236 -17.86 -25.72 -13.83
CA THR A 236 -17.14 -26.04 -12.60
C THR A 236 -17.03 -24.81 -11.70
N TYR A 237 -16.62 -23.66 -12.24
CA TYR A 237 -16.55 -22.40 -11.49
C TYR A 237 -17.92 -22.00 -10.92
N LYS A 238 -19.00 -22.08 -11.72
CA LYS A 238 -20.36 -21.76 -11.29
C LYS A 238 -20.85 -22.70 -10.18
N ARG A 239 -20.58 -23.99 -10.31
CA ARG A 239 -20.95 -25.00 -9.30
C ARG A 239 -20.25 -24.73 -7.96
N PHE A 240 -18.93 -24.59 -7.93
CA PHE A 240 -18.21 -24.23 -6.71
C PHE A 240 -18.68 -22.93 -6.09
N LYS A 241 -18.96 -21.92 -6.91
CA LYS A 241 -19.53 -20.65 -6.43
C LYS A 241 -20.88 -20.86 -5.76
N SER A 242 -21.75 -21.67 -6.34
CA SER A 242 -23.08 -21.97 -5.77
C SER A 242 -22.96 -22.77 -4.47
N GLU A 243 -22.10 -23.77 -4.41
CA GLU A 243 -21.81 -24.56 -3.20
C GLU A 243 -21.31 -23.67 -2.06
N LEU A 244 -20.31 -22.82 -2.30
CA LEU A 244 -19.77 -21.88 -1.32
C LEU A 244 -20.81 -20.85 -0.84
N ILE A 245 -21.74 -20.43 -1.70
CA ILE A 245 -22.82 -19.52 -1.32
C ILE A 245 -23.87 -20.26 -0.48
N LEU A 246 -24.21 -21.52 -0.80
CA LEU A 246 -25.14 -22.35 -0.03
C LEU A 246 -24.63 -22.60 1.38
N GLU A 247 -23.34 -22.94 1.55
CA GLU A 247 -22.71 -23.10 2.86
C GLU A 247 -22.79 -21.84 3.73
N MET A 248 -22.96 -20.67 3.10
CA MET A 248 -23.06 -19.39 3.80
C MET A 248 -24.52 -18.98 4.08
N GLN A 249 -25.53 -19.58 3.43
CA GLN A 249 -26.94 -19.19 3.61
C GLN A 249 -27.48 -19.46 5.02
N ASP A 250 -26.93 -20.43 5.71
CA ASP A 250 -27.26 -20.76 7.10
C ASP A 250 -26.47 -19.94 8.13
N THR A 251 -25.55 -19.09 7.68
CA THR A 251 -24.72 -18.23 8.55
C THR A 251 -24.93 -16.75 8.21
N GLU A 252 -24.95 -15.91 9.26
CA GLU A 252 -24.99 -14.46 9.07
C GLU A 252 -23.81 -14.01 8.20
N ILE A 253 -24.07 -13.28 7.08
CA ILE A 253 -23.03 -12.80 6.18
C ILE A 253 -22.20 -11.73 6.88
N THR A 254 -21.12 -12.15 7.50
CA THR A 254 -20.13 -11.26 8.10
C THR A 254 -19.10 -10.84 7.05
N ALA A 255 -18.37 -9.74 7.33
CA ALA A 255 -17.24 -9.33 6.47
C ALA A 255 -16.15 -10.42 6.36
N ALA A 256 -15.98 -11.24 7.39
CA ALA A 256 -15.03 -12.35 7.39
C ALA A 256 -15.45 -13.48 6.43
N ASN A 257 -16.73 -13.84 6.43
CA ASN A 257 -17.27 -14.87 5.53
C ASN A 257 -17.20 -14.39 4.07
N ALA A 258 -17.55 -13.13 3.81
CA ALA A 258 -17.44 -12.54 2.48
C ALA A 258 -15.99 -12.49 1.96
N ALA A 259 -15.03 -12.20 2.83
CA ALA A 259 -13.61 -12.23 2.47
C ALA A 259 -13.13 -13.66 2.17
N SER A 260 -13.57 -14.65 2.95
CA SER A 260 -13.26 -16.07 2.71
C SER A 260 -13.81 -16.55 1.36
N LEU A 261 -15.08 -16.27 1.08
CA LEU A 261 -15.70 -16.58 -0.22
C LEU A 261 -14.95 -15.93 -1.37
N SER A 262 -14.66 -14.64 -1.25
CA SER A 262 -13.91 -13.90 -2.27
C SER A 262 -12.53 -14.51 -2.52
N ASN A 263 -11.81 -14.93 -1.48
CA ASN A 263 -10.52 -15.59 -1.61
C ASN A 263 -10.64 -16.94 -2.35
N LYS A 264 -11.61 -17.79 -2.01
CA LYS A 264 -11.82 -19.06 -2.70
C LYS A 264 -12.18 -18.84 -4.18
N LEU A 265 -13.05 -17.88 -4.49
CA LEU A 265 -13.41 -17.55 -5.87
C LEU A 265 -12.21 -17.00 -6.67
N SER A 266 -11.31 -16.24 -6.03
CA SER A 266 -10.08 -15.75 -6.68
C SER A 266 -9.09 -16.89 -6.94
N GLN A 267 -8.98 -17.87 -6.03
CA GLN A 267 -8.20 -19.09 -6.24
C GLN A 267 -8.71 -19.86 -7.47
N LEU A 268 -10.01 -20.10 -7.55
CA LEU A 268 -10.65 -20.76 -8.69
C LEU A 268 -10.40 -20.00 -10.01
N ALA A 269 -10.53 -18.68 -10.01
CA ALA A 269 -10.26 -17.84 -11.17
C ALA A 269 -8.78 -17.94 -11.63
N ASN A 270 -7.84 -18.16 -10.69
CA ASN A 270 -6.42 -18.39 -10.99
C ASN A 270 -6.12 -19.84 -11.41
N GLY A 271 -7.10 -20.74 -11.28
CA GLY A 271 -7.04 -22.12 -11.81
C GLY A 271 -6.58 -23.18 -10.81
N ALA A 272 -6.57 -22.92 -9.51
CA ALA A 272 -6.40 -23.92 -8.48
C ALA A 272 -7.01 -23.45 -7.17
N VAL A 273 -7.36 -24.36 -6.26
CA VAL A 273 -7.95 -24.06 -4.95
C VAL A 273 -7.30 -24.93 -3.87
N TYR A 274 -7.18 -24.39 -2.65
CA TYR A 274 -6.82 -25.21 -1.49
C TYR A 274 -8.05 -25.95 -0.98
N ASP A 275 -7.91 -27.25 -0.72
CA ASP A 275 -8.90 -28.02 0.03
C ASP A 275 -8.81 -27.72 1.55
N ASP A 276 -9.63 -28.41 2.34
CA ASP A 276 -9.68 -28.23 3.81
C ASP A 276 -8.40 -28.73 4.52
N THR A 277 -7.60 -29.56 3.87
CA THR A 277 -6.29 -30.05 4.37
C THR A 277 -5.15 -29.09 3.98
N GLY A 278 -5.41 -28.10 3.12
CA GLY A 278 -4.41 -27.21 2.54
C GLY A 278 -3.72 -27.76 1.30
N ALA A 279 -4.16 -28.90 0.77
CA ALA A 279 -3.65 -29.43 -0.48
C ALA A 279 -4.18 -28.62 -1.68
N VAL A 280 -3.37 -28.51 -2.73
CA VAL A 280 -3.71 -27.74 -3.94
C VAL A 280 -4.44 -28.65 -4.93
N ILE A 281 -5.67 -28.30 -5.26
CA ILE A 281 -6.48 -28.95 -6.29
C ILE A 281 -6.41 -28.13 -7.57
N PRO A 282 -5.76 -28.59 -8.65
CA PRO A 282 -5.73 -27.91 -9.94
C PRO A 282 -7.13 -27.95 -10.60
N ILE A 283 -7.58 -26.83 -11.17
CA ILE A 283 -8.85 -26.71 -11.87
C ILE A 283 -8.64 -26.47 -13.36
N HIS A 284 -7.80 -25.48 -13.70
CA HIS A 284 -7.45 -25.18 -15.10
C HIS A 284 -6.08 -24.47 -15.20
N ASN A 285 -5.53 -24.37 -16.41
CA ASN A 285 -4.25 -23.72 -16.69
C ASN A 285 -4.40 -22.43 -17.53
N ARG A 286 -5.61 -21.93 -17.75
CA ARG A 286 -5.88 -20.83 -18.70
C ARG A 286 -5.07 -19.58 -18.47
N LYS A 287 -4.90 -19.16 -17.17
CA LYS A 287 -4.02 -18.03 -16.86
C LYS A 287 -2.55 -18.34 -17.06
N LEU A 288 -2.12 -19.59 -16.88
CA LEU A 288 -0.73 -19.99 -17.16
C LEU A 288 -0.45 -19.97 -18.65
N ASP A 289 -1.40 -20.41 -19.48
CA ASP A 289 -1.27 -20.37 -20.93
C ASP A 289 -1.22 -18.90 -21.42
N ALA A 290 -2.11 -18.05 -20.92
CA ALA A 290 -2.10 -16.62 -21.20
C ALA A 290 -0.82 -15.91 -20.72
N LEU A 291 -0.25 -16.32 -19.58
CA LEU A 291 1.02 -15.80 -19.09
C LEU A 291 2.18 -16.18 -20.03
N GLU A 292 2.20 -17.41 -20.54
CA GLU A 292 3.18 -17.89 -21.51
C GLU A 292 3.11 -17.05 -22.80
N ASP A 293 1.91 -16.85 -23.36
CA ASP A 293 1.68 -16.01 -24.54
C ASP A 293 2.22 -14.58 -24.33
N LEU A 294 1.99 -13.99 -23.16
CA LEU A 294 2.46 -12.64 -22.85
C LEU A 294 3.97 -12.56 -22.65
N ILE A 295 4.60 -13.59 -22.08
CA ILE A 295 6.06 -13.66 -21.94
C ILE A 295 6.71 -13.80 -23.33
N GLU A 296 6.14 -14.62 -24.21
CA GLU A 296 6.58 -14.73 -25.61
C GLU A 296 6.42 -13.39 -26.34
N ALA A 297 5.25 -12.75 -26.22
CA ALA A 297 4.97 -11.46 -26.85
C ALA A 297 5.90 -10.33 -26.37
N ALA A 298 6.45 -10.44 -25.16
CA ALA A 298 7.46 -9.51 -24.64
C ALA A 298 8.80 -9.59 -25.40
N ASN A 299 8.99 -10.61 -26.22
CA ASN A 299 10.14 -10.79 -27.11
C ASN A 299 11.50 -10.60 -26.42
N GLY A 300 11.68 -11.31 -25.30
CA GLY A 300 12.90 -11.27 -24.49
C GLY A 300 13.04 -10.07 -23.55
N LYS A 301 12.11 -9.11 -23.56
CA LYS A 301 12.09 -8.04 -22.57
C LYS A 301 11.75 -8.61 -21.19
N PRO A 302 12.39 -8.13 -20.11
CA PRO A 302 12.08 -8.57 -18.76
C PRO A 302 10.64 -8.28 -18.37
N VAL A 303 9.98 -9.25 -17.74
CA VAL A 303 8.58 -9.17 -17.30
C VAL A 303 8.49 -9.38 -15.81
N LEU A 304 7.87 -8.45 -15.09
CA LEU A 304 7.53 -8.61 -13.69
C LEU A 304 6.13 -9.23 -13.57
N VAL A 305 5.99 -10.34 -12.84
CA VAL A 305 4.72 -11.05 -12.68
C VAL A 305 4.26 -10.92 -11.22
N ALA A 306 3.13 -10.27 -11.02
CA ALA A 306 2.49 -10.15 -9.71
C ALA A 306 1.55 -11.34 -9.48
N TYR A 307 1.81 -12.15 -8.45
CA TYR A 307 1.00 -13.29 -8.04
C TYR A 307 0.37 -13.05 -6.66
N TRP A 308 -0.69 -13.78 -6.31
CA TRP A 308 -1.39 -13.56 -5.04
C TRP A 308 -1.32 -14.76 -4.09
N PHE A 309 -1.51 -15.98 -4.59
CA PHE A 309 -1.50 -17.20 -3.78
C PHE A 309 -0.18 -17.96 -3.91
N LYS A 310 0.15 -18.75 -2.89
CA LYS A 310 1.35 -19.59 -2.92
C LYS A 310 1.28 -20.64 -4.05
N HIS A 311 0.10 -21.23 -4.28
CA HIS A 311 -0.09 -22.15 -5.41
C HIS A 311 0.09 -21.45 -6.78
N ASP A 312 -0.23 -20.15 -6.90
CA ASP A 312 0.06 -19.41 -8.14
C ASP A 312 1.58 -19.39 -8.39
N LEU A 313 2.35 -19.03 -7.33
CA LEU A 313 3.81 -19.01 -7.41
C LEU A 313 4.37 -20.37 -7.85
N GLU A 314 3.97 -21.45 -7.19
CA GLU A 314 4.47 -22.80 -7.47
C GLU A 314 4.15 -23.25 -8.91
N ARG A 315 2.93 -23.01 -9.38
CA ARG A 315 2.47 -23.33 -10.74
C ARG A 315 3.16 -22.47 -11.80
N ILE A 316 3.36 -21.17 -11.56
CA ILE A 316 4.11 -20.27 -12.44
C ILE A 316 5.57 -20.75 -12.53
N GLN A 317 6.22 -21.03 -11.40
CA GLN A 317 7.60 -21.53 -11.39
C GLN A 317 7.76 -22.83 -12.14
N GLU A 318 6.80 -23.76 -12.01
CA GLU A 318 6.81 -25.01 -12.77
C GLU A 318 6.70 -24.76 -14.27
N ARG A 319 5.81 -23.84 -14.70
CA ARG A 319 5.66 -23.45 -16.11
C ARG A 319 6.94 -22.83 -16.65
N LEU A 320 7.54 -21.87 -15.93
CA LEU A 320 8.77 -21.19 -16.35
C LEU A 320 9.98 -22.15 -16.46
N ARG A 321 10.06 -23.15 -15.56
CA ARG A 321 11.08 -24.21 -15.66
C ARG A 321 10.92 -25.04 -16.92
N LYS A 322 9.68 -25.41 -17.30
CA LYS A 322 9.41 -26.14 -18.55
C LYS A 322 9.80 -25.33 -19.79
N LEU A 323 9.58 -24.02 -19.75
CA LEU A 323 9.94 -23.08 -20.83
C LEU A 323 11.43 -22.70 -20.84
N LYS A 324 12.22 -23.12 -19.83
CA LYS A 324 13.64 -22.78 -19.67
C LYS A 324 13.88 -21.27 -19.58
N VAL A 325 12.91 -20.53 -19.03
CA VAL A 325 13.00 -19.08 -18.81
C VAL A 325 13.76 -18.81 -17.51
N SER A 326 14.68 -17.84 -17.52
CA SER A 326 15.37 -17.40 -16.30
C SER A 326 14.43 -16.60 -15.41
N TYR A 327 14.24 -17.03 -14.15
CA TYR A 327 13.36 -16.34 -13.23
C TYR A 327 13.88 -16.37 -11.77
N GLN A 328 13.46 -15.40 -10.98
CA GLN A 328 13.61 -15.39 -9.51
C GLN A 328 12.42 -14.73 -8.85
N GLU A 329 12.14 -15.13 -7.61
CA GLU A 329 11.23 -14.39 -6.74
C GLU A 329 11.95 -13.16 -6.16
N ILE A 330 11.30 -11.99 -6.28
CA ILE A 330 11.88 -10.70 -5.87
C ILE A 330 11.65 -10.49 -4.37
N GLN A 331 12.50 -11.10 -3.55
CA GLN A 331 12.40 -11.05 -2.09
C GLN A 331 13.68 -10.55 -1.40
N SER A 332 14.84 -10.76 -1.98
CA SER A 332 16.15 -10.44 -1.41
C SER A 332 16.85 -9.30 -2.17
N SER A 333 17.88 -8.72 -1.56
CA SER A 333 18.74 -7.73 -2.22
C SER A 333 19.38 -8.30 -3.48
N ASP A 334 19.80 -9.57 -3.45
CA ASP A 334 20.42 -10.24 -4.59
C ASP A 334 19.44 -10.42 -5.76
N SER A 335 18.19 -10.81 -5.48
CA SER A 335 17.16 -10.96 -6.54
C SER A 335 16.81 -9.60 -7.16
N ILE A 336 16.79 -8.51 -6.38
CA ILE A 336 16.61 -7.14 -6.87
C ILE A 336 17.79 -6.71 -7.75
N GLN A 337 19.02 -7.00 -7.34
CA GLN A 337 20.21 -6.69 -8.14
C GLN A 337 20.23 -7.48 -9.44
N ASN A 338 19.91 -8.78 -9.41
CA ASN A 338 19.83 -9.61 -10.60
C ASN A 338 18.75 -9.12 -11.59
N TRP A 339 17.58 -8.71 -11.07
CA TRP A 339 16.51 -8.10 -11.85
C TRP A 339 16.99 -6.80 -12.52
N ASN A 340 17.51 -5.86 -11.72
CA ASN A 340 17.96 -4.55 -12.22
C ASN A 340 19.16 -4.64 -13.16
N ALA A 341 19.97 -5.70 -13.05
CA ALA A 341 21.08 -6.00 -13.97
C ALA A 341 20.64 -6.71 -15.25
N GLY A 342 19.35 -6.95 -15.48
CA GLY A 342 18.82 -7.62 -16.68
C GLY A 342 19.17 -9.11 -16.77
N LYS A 343 19.55 -9.76 -15.67
CA LYS A 343 19.91 -11.19 -15.65
C LYS A 343 18.69 -12.12 -15.64
N LEU A 344 17.51 -11.58 -15.37
CA LEU A 344 16.26 -12.32 -15.24
C LEU A 344 15.31 -11.92 -16.36
N GLN A 345 14.74 -12.90 -17.03
CA GLN A 345 13.65 -12.68 -17.99
C GLN A 345 12.31 -12.51 -17.26
N VAL A 346 12.11 -13.19 -16.11
CA VAL A 346 10.91 -13.05 -15.30
C VAL A 346 11.26 -12.80 -13.83
N GLY A 347 10.73 -11.73 -13.28
CA GLY A 347 10.69 -11.47 -11.83
C GLY A 347 9.33 -11.83 -11.25
N LEU A 348 9.27 -12.67 -10.21
CA LEU A 348 8.02 -13.04 -9.53
C LEU A 348 7.88 -12.19 -8.27
N LEU A 349 6.76 -11.47 -8.11
CA LEU A 349 6.57 -10.52 -7.03
C LEU A 349 5.22 -10.71 -6.33
N HIS A 350 5.25 -10.92 -5.02
CA HIS A 350 4.02 -10.83 -4.22
C HIS A 350 3.74 -9.36 -3.85
N PRO A 351 2.53 -8.83 -4.12
CA PRO A 351 2.21 -7.40 -3.90
C PRO A 351 2.47 -6.92 -2.46
N ALA A 352 2.25 -7.74 -1.45
CA ALA A 352 2.56 -7.37 -0.06
C ALA A 352 4.08 -7.18 0.18
N ALA A 353 4.94 -7.90 -0.56
CA ALA A 353 6.38 -7.68 -0.53
C ALA A 353 6.80 -6.43 -1.31
N ALA A 354 6.03 -6.05 -2.34
CA ALA A 354 6.25 -4.84 -3.13
C ALA A 354 6.01 -3.54 -2.34
N GLY A 355 5.21 -3.57 -1.28
CA GLY A 355 4.84 -2.40 -0.47
C GLY A 355 6.02 -1.65 0.17
N HIS A 356 7.25 -2.10 0.03
CA HIS A 356 8.36 -1.64 0.86
C HIS A 356 9.59 -1.23 0.06
N GLY A 357 9.53 -0.06 -0.59
CA GLY A 357 10.72 0.67 -1.06
C GLY A 357 11.54 0.01 -2.18
N LEU A 358 11.04 -1.00 -2.89
CA LEU A 358 11.77 -1.65 -3.96
C LEU A 358 11.93 -0.73 -5.18
N ASN A 359 13.14 -0.61 -5.70
CA ASN A 359 13.44 0.06 -6.96
C ASN A 359 13.65 -1.01 -8.03
N LEU A 360 12.64 -1.24 -8.87
CA LEU A 360 12.66 -2.27 -9.91
C LEU A 360 12.61 -1.71 -11.34
N GLN A 361 12.49 -0.38 -11.50
CA GLN A 361 12.33 0.28 -12.78
C GLN A 361 13.52 0.12 -13.74
N ALA A 362 14.71 -0.18 -13.21
CA ALA A 362 15.88 -0.39 -14.07
C ALA A 362 15.88 -1.77 -14.77
N GLY A 363 15.18 -2.75 -14.19
CA GLY A 363 15.19 -4.12 -14.71
C GLY A 363 14.17 -4.39 -15.81
N GLY A 364 13.14 -3.55 -15.98
CA GLY A 364 12.13 -3.78 -17.00
C GLY A 364 10.97 -2.77 -16.97
N SER A 365 10.08 -2.87 -17.95
CA SER A 365 8.92 -1.98 -18.12
C SER A 365 7.60 -2.72 -18.32
N HIS A 366 7.56 -4.04 -18.16
CA HIS A 366 6.37 -4.87 -18.32
C HIS A 366 5.97 -5.48 -16.98
N LEU A 367 4.71 -5.28 -16.57
CA LEU A 367 4.11 -5.90 -15.40
C LEU A 367 2.87 -6.69 -15.81
N ILE A 368 2.80 -7.94 -15.39
CA ILE A 368 1.63 -8.79 -15.58
C ILE A 368 1.03 -9.12 -14.21
N TRP A 369 -0.23 -8.77 -14.00
CA TRP A 369 -1.02 -9.22 -12.87
C TRP A 369 -1.62 -10.58 -13.17
N PHE A 370 -1.02 -11.63 -12.63
CA PHE A 370 -1.54 -13.01 -12.71
C PHE A 370 -2.69 -13.20 -11.72
N GLY A 371 -2.55 -12.73 -10.49
CA GLY A 371 -3.58 -12.72 -9.46
C GLY A 371 -3.81 -11.32 -8.92
N LEU A 372 -5.06 -10.84 -8.91
CA LEU A 372 -5.42 -9.51 -8.44
C LEU A 372 -5.54 -9.45 -6.91
N THR A 373 -5.41 -8.25 -6.35
CA THR A 373 -5.65 -7.94 -4.94
C THR A 373 -6.85 -7.01 -4.78
N TRP A 374 -7.58 -7.11 -3.67
CA TRP A 374 -8.61 -6.14 -3.29
C TRP A 374 -8.05 -4.84 -2.72
N SER A 375 -6.76 -4.82 -2.38
CA SER A 375 -6.11 -3.64 -1.82
C SER A 375 -5.64 -2.69 -2.91
N LEU A 376 -6.32 -1.55 -3.04
CA LEU A 376 -5.88 -0.46 -3.93
C LEU A 376 -4.46 -0.01 -3.60
N GLU A 377 -4.11 0.06 -2.32
CA GLU A 377 -2.80 0.43 -1.84
C GLU A 377 -1.71 -0.51 -2.40
N LEU A 378 -1.87 -1.84 -2.22
CA LEU A 378 -0.92 -2.81 -2.75
C LEU A 378 -0.86 -2.80 -4.28
N TYR A 379 -2.00 -2.61 -4.94
CA TYR A 379 -2.09 -2.50 -6.39
C TYR A 379 -1.28 -1.30 -6.90
N GLN A 380 -1.49 -0.12 -6.35
CA GLN A 380 -0.78 1.09 -6.74
C GLN A 380 0.71 1.02 -6.38
N GLN A 381 1.04 0.50 -5.20
CA GLN A 381 2.42 0.30 -4.78
C GLN A 381 3.17 -0.66 -5.72
N THR A 382 2.54 -1.72 -6.17
CA THR A 382 3.13 -2.68 -7.12
C THR A 382 3.35 -2.04 -8.49
N ASN A 383 2.35 -1.35 -9.03
CA ASN A 383 2.47 -0.65 -10.31
C ASN A 383 3.59 0.40 -10.28
N ALA A 384 3.71 1.14 -9.18
CA ALA A 384 4.75 2.15 -8.99
C ALA A 384 6.17 1.57 -8.81
N ARG A 385 6.38 0.24 -8.83
CA ARG A 385 7.72 -0.35 -8.88
C ARG A 385 8.36 -0.21 -10.26
N LEU A 386 7.55 -0.19 -11.32
CA LEU A 386 8.00 0.03 -12.69
C LEU A 386 7.58 1.40 -13.23
N TRP A 387 6.33 1.82 -12.97
CA TRP A 387 5.82 3.10 -13.44
C TRP A 387 6.17 4.22 -12.45
N ARG A 388 7.35 4.78 -12.62
CA ARG A 388 7.89 5.84 -11.75
C ARG A 388 9.00 6.61 -12.44
N GLN A 389 9.40 7.74 -11.84
CA GLN A 389 10.56 8.52 -12.27
C GLN A 389 11.83 7.64 -12.29
N GLY A 390 12.66 7.85 -13.32
CA GLY A 390 13.89 7.08 -13.52
C GLY A 390 13.68 5.75 -14.25
N GLN A 391 12.47 5.49 -14.76
CA GLN A 391 12.23 4.43 -15.75
C GLN A 391 12.95 4.78 -17.06
N GLN A 392 13.72 3.84 -17.60
CA GLN A 392 14.49 4.04 -18.83
C GLN A 392 13.64 3.89 -20.09
N SER A 393 12.54 3.14 -20.01
CA SER A 393 11.57 2.97 -21.09
C SER A 393 10.63 4.15 -21.19
N GLU A 394 10.33 4.61 -22.39
CA GLU A 394 9.32 5.65 -22.64
C GLU A 394 7.91 5.21 -22.26
N THR A 395 7.67 3.89 -22.28
CA THR A 395 6.36 3.28 -22.00
C THR A 395 6.49 2.16 -20.99
N VAL A 396 5.59 2.15 -20.00
CA VAL A 396 5.38 1.03 -19.08
C VAL A 396 4.06 0.34 -19.44
N VAL A 397 4.11 -0.97 -19.58
CA VAL A 397 2.96 -1.79 -19.93
C VAL A 397 2.51 -2.59 -18.71
N ILE A 398 1.25 -2.43 -18.31
CA ILE A 398 0.62 -3.19 -17.22
C ILE A 398 -0.52 -4.01 -17.82
N GLN A 399 -0.43 -5.32 -17.72
CA GLN A 399 -1.43 -6.25 -18.23
C GLN A 399 -2.08 -7.01 -17.07
N HIS A 400 -3.41 -7.13 -17.13
CA HIS A 400 -4.20 -7.83 -16.12
C HIS A 400 -4.80 -9.09 -16.74
N LEU A 401 -4.41 -10.26 -16.27
CA LEU A 401 -5.05 -11.52 -16.68
C LEU A 401 -6.41 -11.63 -16.00
N ILE A 402 -7.48 -11.42 -16.77
CA ILE A 402 -8.86 -11.37 -16.28
C ILE A 402 -9.62 -12.58 -16.77
N THR A 403 -9.88 -13.53 -15.89
CA THR A 403 -10.74 -14.68 -16.21
C THR A 403 -12.17 -14.20 -16.32
N LYS A 404 -12.72 -14.28 -17.54
CA LYS A 404 -14.04 -13.74 -17.85
C LYS A 404 -15.16 -14.53 -17.15
N GLY A 405 -16.20 -13.82 -16.71
CA GLY A 405 -17.31 -14.39 -15.95
C GLY A 405 -16.98 -14.76 -14.50
N THR A 406 -15.83 -14.32 -13.97
CA THR A 406 -15.38 -14.62 -12.62
C THR A 406 -15.26 -13.37 -11.74
N ILE A 407 -14.77 -13.57 -10.52
CA ILE A 407 -14.55 -12.49 -9.53
C ILE A 407 -13.50 -11.48 -9.99
N ASP A 408 -12.59 -11.83 -10.89
CA ASP A 408 -11.53 -10.95 -11.39
C ASP A 408 -12.08 -9.64 -11.95
N GLU A 409 -13.18 -9.70 -12.72
CA GLU A 409 -13.82 -8.50 -13.29
C GLU A 409 -14.32 -7.54 -12.20
N ARG A 410 -14.82 -8.10 -11.07
CA ARG A 410 -15.30 -7.30 -9.94
C ARG A 410 -14.13 -6.65 -9.17
N ILE A 411 -13.04 -7.39 -9.01
CA ILE A 411 -11.84 -6.88 -8.34
C ILE A 411 -11.28 -5.71 -9.14
N LEU A 412 -11.07 -5.86 -10.44
CA LEU A 412 -10.53 -4.80 -11.28
C LEU A 412 -11.44 -3.57 -11.30
N LYS A 413 -12.75 -3.76 -11.41
CA LYS A 413 -13.72 -2.64 -11.31
C LYS A 413 -13.69 -1.93 -9.97
N ALA A 414 -13.48 -2.66 -8.86
CA ALA A 414 -13.35 -2.06 -7.53
C ALA A 414 -12.05 -1.24 -7.40
N LEU A 415 -10.95 -1.74 -7.93
CA LEU A 415 -9.66 -1.03 -7.96
C LEU A 415 -9.77 0.29 -8.74
N THR A 416 -10.34 0.27 -9.94
CA THR A 416 -10.53 1.46 -10.78
C THR A 416 -11.39 2.53 -10.08
N ARG A 417 -12.51 2.12 -9.44
CA ARG A 417 -13.38 3.07 -8.72
C ARG A 417 -12.69 3.73 -7.52
N LYS A 418 -11.86 2.99 -6.79
CA LYS A 418 -11.12 3.52 -5.64
C LYS A 418 -10.05 4.51 -6.08
N GLU A 419 -9.40 4.27 -7.21
CA GLU A 419 -8.44 5.19 -7.78
C GLU A 419 -9.07 6.54 -8.14
N GLN A 420 -10.27 6.54 -8.72
CA GLN A 420 -11.00 7.77 -8.99
C GLN A 420 -11.26 8.59 -7.72
N THR A 421 -11.65 7.95 -6.62
CA THR A 421 -11.88 8.62 -5.33
C THR A 421 -10.61 9.27 -4.80
N GLN A 422 -9.48 8.57 -4.85
CA GLN A 422 -8.20 9.13 -4.43
C GLN A 422 -7.77 10.32 -5.29
N THR A 423 -7.96 10.24 -6.61
CA THR A 423 -7.66 11.31 -7.54
C THR A 423 -8.47 12.57 -7.21
N ALA A 424 -9.75 12.43 -6.90
CA ALA A 424 -10.60 13.54 -6.50
C ALA A 424 -10.12 14.19 -5.20
N LEU A 425 -9.74 13.39 -4.18
CA LEU A 425 -9.13 13.86 -2.94
C LEU A 425 -7.89 14.73 -3.20
N MET A 426 -6.93 14.17 -3.93
CA MET A 426 -5.67 14.86 -4.24
C MET A 426 -5.90 16.20 -4.97
N THR A 427 -6.84 16.22 -5.90
CA THR A 427 -7.18 17.41 -6.69
C THR A 427 -7.84 18.50 -5.84
N ALA A 428 -8.78 18.11 -4.95
CA ALA A 428 -9.49 19.06 -4.11
C ALA A 428 -8.56 19.72 -3.08
N VAL A 429 -7.72 18.95 -2.40
CA VAL A 429 -6.72 19.48 -1.45
C VAL A 429 -5.76 20.45 -2.15
N ARG A 430 -5.30 20.13 -3.37
CA ARG A 430 -4.44 21.00 -4.15
C ARG A 430 -5.10 22.34 -4.50
N ALA A 431 -6.37 22.32 -4.89
CA ALA A 431 -7.12 23.52 -5.24
C ALA A 431 -7.23 24.53 -4.08
N GLU A 432 -7.32 24.04 -2.83
CA GLU A 432 -7.34 24.91 -1.65
C GLU A 432 -5.97 25.53 -1.35
N ILE A 433 -4.87 24.76 -1.51
CA ILE A 433 -3.50 25.28 -1.32
C ILE A 433 -3.22 26.44 -2.29
N VAL A 434 -3.57 26.27 -3.58
CA VAL A 434 -3.38 27.31 -4.61
C VAL A 434 -4.24 28.55 -4.32
N ARG A 435 -5.40 28.42 -3.67
CA ARG A 435 -6.23 29.56 -3.25
C ARG A 435 -5.57 30.37 -2.15
N GLU A 436 -4.94 29.72 -1.15
CA GLU A 436 -4.22 30.42 -0.08
C GLU A 436 -2.96 31.12 -0.58
N GLU A 437 -2.25 30.56 -1.59
CA GLU A 437 -1.09 31.21 -2.20
C GLU A 437 -1.45 32.47 -3.02
N ASN A 438 -2.71 32.60 -3.44
CA ASN A 438 -3.22 33.71 -4.25
C ASN A 438 -4.12 34.68 -3.47
N ALA A 439 -4.33 34.44 -2.17
CA ALA A 439 -5.09 35.30 -1.28
C ALA A 439 -4.16 36.11 -0.34
#